data_dfb2f89f755360453b9df55033b0d6c7
#
_entry.id   dfb2f89f755360453b9df55033b0d6c7
#
_cell.length_a   1.000
_cell.length_b   1.000
_cell.length_c   1.000
_cell.angle_alpha   90.00
_cell.angle_beta   90.00
_cell.angle_gamma   90.00
#
_symmetry.space_group_name_H-M   'P 1'
#
loop_
_entity.id
_entity.type
_entity.pdbx_description
1 polymer ?
#
loop_
_entity_poly.entity_id
_entity_poly.type
_entity_poly.pdbx_seq_one_letter_code
_entity_poly.pdbx_strand_id
1 'polypeptide(L)'
;TQTAGTQTNTSTAAGQVIKDGAKSNKSTVSSNVIDDGTGNVNTSNATSNTIANGTDSTATTAAGTTVTNANGNTKYAADGVRINTTGKNPVSLTDAGLDNGNNVIKNVASGHVNNDDTDNTNAANIADVKKATTTVTANNGEAANATTGNVTLTSTTAADGHTIYDVK
;
A
#
# COMPACT_ATOMS: atom_id res chain seq x y z
N THR A 1 -14.29 44.60 18.96
CA THR A 1 -13.22 43.83 19.59
C THR A 1 -13.39 43.90 21.11
N GLN A 2 -13.28 42.76 21.76
CA GLN A 2 -13.19 42.62 23.20
C GLN A 2 -11.82 42.10 23.55
N THR A 3 -11.21 42.58 24.61
CA THR A 3 -9.86 42.22 25.04
C THR A 3 -9.84 41.92 26.53
N ALA A 4 -9.20 40.80 26.92
CA ALA A 4 -8.94 40.43 28.31
C ALA A 4 -7.52 39.81 28.39
N GLY A 5 -6.56 40.60 28.87
CA GLY A 5 -5.14 40.21 28.88
C GLY A 5 -4.61 40.02 27.46
N THR A 6 -4.06 38.83 27.14
CA THR A 6 -3.57 38.45 25.80
C THR A 6 -4.70 37.98 24.89
N GLN A 7 -5.90 37.72 25.42
CA GLN A 7 -7.03 37.20 24.67
C GLN A 7 -7.79 38.34 23.98
N THR A 8 -8.08 38.17 22.71
CA THR A 8 -8.91 39.08 21.92
C THR A 8 -10.01 38.33 21.19
N ASN A 9 -11.19 38.95 21.12
CA ASN A 9 -12.29 38.54 20.29
C ASN A 9 -12.67 39.71 19.37
N THR A 10 -12.49 39.51 18.07
CA THR A 10 -12.81 40.52 17.05
C THR A 10 -13.87 39.98 16.11
N SER A 11 -14.98 40.67 16.03
CA SER A 11 -16.07 40.37 15.10
C SER A 11 -16.21 41.50 14.09
N THR A 12 -16.25 41.15 12.80
CA THR A 12 -16.39 42.07 11.66
C THR A 12 -17.33 41.49 10.62
N ALA A 13 -17.68 42.26 9.59
CA ALA A 13 -18.42 41.74 8.44
C ALA A 13 -17.67 40.61 7.67
N ALA A 14 -16.32 40.53 7.80
CA ALA A 14 -15.50 39.49 7.18
C ALA A 14 -15.42 38.21 8.01
N GLY A 15 -15.91 38.20 9.26
CA GLY A 15 -15.88 37.04 10.14
C GLY A 15 -15.46 37.35 11.58
N GLN A 16 -15.25 36.27 12.34
CA GLN A 16 -14.81 36.36 13.74
C GLN A 16 -13.40 35.79 13.89
N VAL A 17 -12.61 36.41 14.72
CA VAL A 17 -11.29 35.93 15.11
C VAL A 17 -11.17 35.95 16.63
N ILE A 18 -10.86 34.82 17.24
CA ILE A 18 -10.49 34.68 18.64
C ILE A 18 -9.00 34.35 18.67
N LYS A 19 -8.23 35.14 19.44
CA LYS A 19 -6.77 34.95 19.61
C LYS A 19 -6.38 34.89 21.07
N ASP A 20 -5.31 34.12 21.35
CA ASP A 20 -4.56 34.13 22.58
C ASP A 20 -3.07 33.93 22.24
N GLY A 21 -2.33 35.04 22.21
CA GLY A 21 -0.96 35.08 21.71
C GLY A 21 -0.90 34.64 20.25
N ALA A 22 -0.10 33.61 19.94
CA ALA A 22 0.04 33.04 18.62
C ALA A 22 -1.13 32.11 18.21
N LYS A 23 -1.91 31.60 19.18
CA LYS A 23 -3.06 30.72 18.92
C LYS A 23 -4.23 31.50 18.36
N SER A 24 -4.96 30.91 17.43
CA SER A 24 -6.16 31.53 16.88
C SER A 24 -7.25 30.55 16.46
N ASN A 25 -8.49 31.02 16.56
CA ASN A 25 -9.63 30.45 15.84
C ASN A 25 -10.23 31.57 14.97
N LYS A 26 -10.19 31.37 13.65
CA LYS A 26 -10.75 32.30 12.66
C LYS A 26 -11.90 31.63 11.95
N SER A 27 -13.09 32.22 12.05
CA SER A 27 -14.29 31.77 11.36
C SER A 27 -14.75 32.84 10.38
N THR A 28 -14.93 32.45 9.12
CA THR A 28 -15.42 33.30 8.03
C THR A 28 -16.55 32.61 7.29
N VAL A 29 -17.15 33.25 6.31
CA VAL A 29 -18.19 32.63 5.45
C VAL A 29 -17.63 31.50 4.57
N SER A 30 -16.30 31.43 4.36
CA SER A 30 -15.65 30.47 3.48
C SER A 30 -14.87 29.38 4.21
N SER A 31 -14.48 29.61 5.48
CA SER A 31 -13.63 28.66 6.21
C SER A 31 -13.66 28.87 7.71
N ASN A 32 -13.33 27.80 8.45
CA ASN A 32 -12.90 27.86 9.84
C ASN A 32 -11.45 27.39 9.93
N VAL A 33 -10.59 28.17 10.56
CA VAL A 33 -9.16 27.86 10.76
C VAL A 33 -8.85 27.89 12.25
N ILE A 34 -8.33 26.79 12.78
CA ILE A 34 -7.81 26.68 14.15
C ILE A 34 -6.32 26.51 14.04
N ASP A 35 -5.56 27.41 14.66
CA ASP A 35 -4.11 27.44 14.68
C ASP A 35 -3.64 27.45 16.14
N ASP A 36 -2.81 26.47 16.54
CA ASP A 36 -2.27 26.37 17.90
C ASP A 36 -1.05 27.27 18.15
N GLY A 37 -0.63 28.01 17.12
CA GLY A 37 0.52 28.92 17.18
C GLY A 37 1.89 28.22 17.17
N THR A 38 1.94 26.90 16.96
CA THR A 38 3.17 26.10 16.91
C THR A 38 3.37 25.38 15.60
N GLY A 39 2.48 25.60 14.62
CA GLY A 39 2.51 25.00 13.29
C GLY A 39 1.44 23.95 13.06
N ASN A 40 0.64 23.58 14.07
CA ASN A 40 -0.53 22.72 13.87
C ASN A 40 -1.73 23.58 13.46
N VAL A 41 -2.25 23.32 12.29
CA VAL A 41 -3.38 24.06 11.72
C VAL A 41 -4.47 23.09 11.26
N ASN A 42 -5.71 23.35 11.71
CA ASN A 42 -6.89 22.73 11.15
C ASN A 42 -7.65 23.75 10.31
N THR A 43 -7.84 23.47 9.03
CA THR A 43 -8.64 24.28 8.11
C THR A 43 -9.84 23.47 7.61
N SER A 44 -11.04 23.97 7.84
CA SER A 44 -12.28 23.39 7.31
C SER A 44 -12.97 24.40 6.42
N ASN A 45 -13.35 24.00 5.22
CA ASN A 45 -14.08 24.82 4.26
C ASN A 45 -15.07 23.96 3.44
N ALA A 46 -15.75 24.54 2.46
CA ALA A 46 -16.78 23.86 1.68
C ALA A 46 -16.23 22.69 0.83
N THR A 47 -14.95 22.63 0.55
CA THR A 47 -14.34 21.62 -0.35
C THR A 47 -13.40 20.65 0.37
N SER A 48 -12.91 21.02 1.54
CA SER A 48 -11.92 20.20 2.26
C SER A 48 -11.92 20.43 3.77
N ASN A 49 -11.46 19.42 4.49
CA ASN A 49 -10.95 19.52 5.86
C ASN A 49 -9.50 19.09 5.87
N THR A 50 -8.60 19.97 6.32
CA THR A 50 -7.17 19.72 6.35
C THR A 50 -6.63 19.92 7.76
N ILE A 51 -5.91 18.93 8.27
CA ILE A 51 -5.08 19.04 9.49
C ILE A 51 -3.63 18.97 9.03
N ALA A 52 -2.83 19.98 9.36
CA ALA A 52 -1.45 20.07 8.93
C ALA A 52 -0.51 20.46 10.06
N ASN A 53 0.72 19.93 10.00
CA ASN A 53 1.87 20.33 10.82
C ASN A 53 3.13 20.25 9.93
N GLY A 54 3.61 21.41 9.47
CA GLY A 54 4.73 21.47 8.53
C GLY A 54 4.45 20.68 7.25
N THR A 55 5.24 19.65 6.98
CA THR A 55 5.09 18.76 5.81
C THR A 55 4.05 17.66 6.00
N ASP A 56 3.65 17.41 7.23
CA ASP A 56 2.70 16.34 7.56
C ASP A 56 1.27 16.88 7.49
N SER A 57 0.39 16.16 6.81
CA SER A 57 -1.00 16.58 6.70
C SER A 57 -1.96 15.42 6.48
N THR A 58 -3.20 15.65 6.88
CA THR A 58 -4.35 14.86 6.45
C THR A 58 -5.34 15.80 5.79
N ALA A 59 -5.69 15.56 4.53
CA ALA A 59 -6.68 16.31 3.79
C ALA A 59 -7.82 15.40 3.37
N THR A 60 -9.06 15.76 3.76
CA THR A 60 -10.28 15.07 3.35
C THR A 60 -11.10 15.96 2.44
N THR A 61 -11.46 15.45 1.29
CA THR A 61 -12.26 16.12 0.25
C THR A 61 -13.36 15.18 -0.24
N ALA A 62 -14.24 15.65 -1.12
CA ALA A 62 -15.21 14.79 -1.79
C ALA A 62 -14.55 13.69 -2.66
N ALA A 63 -13.31 13.90 -3.11
CA ALA A 63 -12.54 12.95 -3.91
C ALA A 63 -11.73 11.93 -3.07
N GLY A 64 -11.83 11.98 -1.73
CA GLY A 64 -11.15 11.06 -0.83
C GLY A 64 -10.30 11.74 0.23
N THR A 65 -9.59 10.92 1.00
CA THR A 65 -8.67 11.37 2.04
C THR A 65 -7.24 11.08 1.64
N THR A 66 -6.36 12.06 1.80
CA THR A 66 -4.93 11.91 1.58
C THR A 66 -4.18 12.18 2.88
N VAL A 67 -3.33 11.25 3.30
CA VAL A 67 -2.37 11.43 4.39
C VAL A 67 -0.98 11.60 3.78
N THR A 68 -0.30 12.67 4.12
CA THR A 68 1.01 13.05 3.55
C THR A 68 2.04 13.26 4.65
N ASN A 69 3.27 12.87 4.41
CA ASN A 69 4.44 13.23 5.19
C ASN A 69 5.68 13.36 4.31
N ALA A 70 6.85 13.60 4.91
CA ALA A 70 8.12 13.71 4.18
C ALA A 70 8.48 12.47 3.35
N ASN A 71 7.96 11.28 3.70
CA ASN A 71 8.26 10.00 3.03
C ASN A 71 7.31 9.69 1.87
N GLY A 72 6.23 10.45 1.69
CA GLY A 72 5.25 10.22 0.64
C GLY A 72 3.81 10.44 1.08
N ASN A 73 2.86 9.79 0.41
CA ASN A 73 1.45 9.89 0.76
C ASN A 73 0.68 8.57 0.58
N THR A 74 -0.42 8.47 1.30
CA THR A 74 -1.45 7.46 1.08
C THR A 74 -2.77 8.15 0.79
N LYS A 75 -3.42 7.75 -0.30
CA LYS A 75 -4.74 8.23 -0.69
C LYS A 75 -5.77 7.11 -0.56
N TYR A 76 -6.90 7.43 0.06
CA TYR A 76 -8.12 6.63 0.13
C TYR A 76 -9.20 7.32 -0.68
N ALA A 77 -9.74 6.67 -1.69
CA ALA A 77 -10.75 7.24 -2.57
C ALA A 77 -11.76 6.17 -3.02
N ALA A 78 -12.82 6.58 -3.71
CA ALA A 78 -13.83 5.64 -4.19
C ALA A 78 -13.29 4.64 -5.23
N ASP A 79 -12.21 4.99 -5.93
CA ASP A 79 -11.50 4.14 -6.91
C ASP A 79 -10.40 3.26 -6.27
N GLY A 80 -10.23 3.31 -4.95
CA GLY A 80 -9.29 2.44 -4.23
C GLY A 80 -8.34 3.16 -3.28
N VAL A 81 -7.30 2.42 -2.89
CA VAL A 81 -6.23 2.89 -2.01
C VAL A 81 -4.92 2.93 -2.77
N ARG A 82 -4.16 4.02 -2.64
CA ARG A 82 -2.83 4.18 -3.23
C ARG A 82 -1.84 4.61 -2.17
N ILE A 83 -0.69 3.94 -2.13
CA ILE A 83 0.44 4.24 -1.24
C ILE A 83 1.62 4.65 -2.13
N ASN A 84 2.04 5.91 -2.04
CA ASN A 84 3.17 6.44 -2.75
C ASN A 84 4.28 6.79 -1.76
N THR A 85 5.36 6.04 -1.77
CA THR A 85 6.55 6.33 -0.97
C THR A 85 7.63 6.90 -1.88
N THR A 86 8.26 7.99 -1.48
CA THR A 86 9.32 8.65 -2.23
C THR A 86 10.44 7.68 -2.59
N GLY A 87 10.80 7.58 -3.86
CA GLY A 87 11.84 6.69 -4.36
C GLY A 87 11.48 5.19 -4.37
N LYS A 88 10.21 4.83 -4.22
CA LYS A 88 9.69 3.46 -4.32
C LYS A 88 8.57 3.38 -5.37
N ASN A 89 8.33 2.18 -5.87
CA ASN A 89 7.17 1.94 -6.72
C ASN A 89 5.89 2.03 -5.88
N PRO A 90 4.84 2.66 -6.39
CA PRO A 90 3.57 2.76 -5.67
C PRO A 90 2.90 1.38 -5.54
N VAL A 91 2.12 1.22 -4.47
CA VAL A 91 1.22 0.07 -4.28
C VAL A 91 -0.21 0.58 -4.38
N SER A 92 -1.08 -0.12 -5.09
CA SER A 92 -2.50 0.22 -5.17
C SER A 92 -3.42 -0.99 -5.06
N LEU A 93 -4.57 -0.78 -4.42
CA LEU A 93 -5.68 -1.74 -4.36
C LEU A 93 -6.90 -1.04 -4.96
N THR A 94 -7.40 -1.56 -6.06
CA THR A 94 -8.54 -1.04 -6.83
C THR A 94 -9.50 -2.17 -7.19
N ASP A 95 -10.56 -1.87 -7.93
CA ASP A 95 -11.46 -2.87 -8.52
C ASP A 95 -10.75 -3.81 -9.52
N ALA A 96 -9.62 -3.38 -10.10
CA ALA A 96 -8.75 -4.22 -10.94
C ALA A 96 -7.85 -5.17 -10.12
N GLY A 97 -7.87 -5.10 -8.79
CA GLY A 97 -7.07 -5.93 -7.89
C GLY A 97 -5.92 -5.18 -7.23
N LEU A 98 -4.94 -5.95 -6.74
CA LEU A 98 -3.73 -5.44 -6.09
C LEU A 98 -2.60 -5.28 -7.11
N ASP A 99 -2.17 -4.05 -7.35
CA ASP A 99 -0.88 -3.76 -7.97
C ASP A 99 0.17 -3.53 -6.86
N ASN A 100 1.10 -4.47 -6.73
CA ASN A 100 2.16 -4.42 -5.72
C ASN A 100 3.37 -3.57 -6.14
N GLY A 101 3.34 -2.91 -7.31
CA GLY A 101 4.42 -2.05 -7.78
C GLY A 101 5.78 -2.78 -7.94
N ASN A 102 5.76 -4.07 -8.27
CA ASN A 102 6.95 -4.92 -8.32
C ASN A 102 7.73 -5.02 -6.99
N ASN A 103 7.06 -4.80 -5.86
CA ASN A 103 7.64 -5.02 -4.54
C ASN A 103 7.53 -6.49 -4.13
N VAL A 104 8.37 -6.93 -3.20
CA VAL A 104 8.29 -8.29 -2.63
C VAL A 104 7.07 -8.41 -1.73
N ILE A 105 6.26 -9.45 -1.92
CA ILE A 105 5.21 -9.85 -0.97
C ILE A 105 5.82 -10.81 0.04
N LYS A 106 5.77 -10.46 1.32
CA LYS A 106 6.31 -11.26 2.43
C LYS A 106 5.20 -11.86 3.27
N ASN A 107 5.53 -12.93 4.01
CA ASN A 107 4.62 -13.59 4.97
C ASN A 107 3.34 -14.14 4.31
N VAL A 108 3.42 -14.57 3.05
CA VAL A 108 2.34 -15.30 2.38
C VAL A 108 2.26 -16.69 3.01
N ALA A 109 1.12 -17.02 3.61
CA ALA A 109 0.86 -18.37 4.10
C ALA A 109 0.85 -19.38 2.95
N SER A 110 1.00 -20.68 3.26
CA SER A 110 0.86 -21.74 2.25
C SER A 110 -0.54 -21.69 1.64
N GLY A 111 -0.61 -21.72 0.31
CA GLY A 111 -1.85 -21.86 -0.44
C GLY A 111 -2.40 -23.28 -0.44
N HIS A 112 -1.70 -24.24 0.19
CA HIS A 112 -1.99 -25.67 0.23
C HIS A 112 -2.09 -26.30 -1.17
N VAL A 113 -0.98 -26.80 -1.68
CA VAL A 113 -0.96 -27.54 -2.95
C VAL A 113 -1.56 -28.94 -2.73
N ASN A 114 -2.87 -29.05 -2.87
CA ASN A 114 -3.64 -30.28 -2.79
C ASN A 114 -4.23 -30.64 -4.15
N ASN A 115 -4.58 -31.93 -4.35
CA ASN A 115 -5.24 -32.38 -5.58
C ASN A 115 -6.79 -32.34 -5.46
N ASP A 116 -7.34 -31.59 -4.51
CA ASP A 116 -8.77 -31.57 -4.21
C ASP A 116 -9.53 -30.35 -4.75
N ASP A 117 -8.85 -29.48 -5.48
CA ASP A 117 -9.38 -28.27 -6.11
C ASP A 117 -10.01 -27.25 -5.16
N THR A 118 -9.87 -27.43 -3.83
CA THR A 118 -10.51 -26.55 -2.83
C THR A 118 -9.76 -25.22 -2.65
N ASP A 119 -8.48 -25.19 -2.97
CA ASP A 119 -7.58 -24.04 -2.70
C ASP A 119 -7.05 -23.35 -3.98
N ASN A 120 -7.68 -23.60 -5.13
CA ASN A 120 -7.20 -23.12 -6.45
C ASN A 120 -7.15 -21.59 -6.58
N THR A 121 -7.81 -20.86 -5.70
CA THR A 121 -7.80 -19.38 -5.68
C THR A 121 -6.79 -18.80 -4.69
N ASN A 122 -6.08 -19.63 -3.93
CA ASN A 122 -5.10 -19.18 -2.95
C ASN A 122 -3.77 -18.80 -3.63
N ALA A 123 -3.06 -17.83 -3.06
CA ALA A 123 -1.71 -17.50 -3.50
C ALA A 123 -0.73 -18.58 -3.02
N ALA A 124 0.09 -19.11 -3.92
CA ALA A 124 1.19 -20.00 -3.56
C ALA A 124 2.40 -19.21 -3.07
N ASN A 125 3.06 -19.69 -2.02
CA ASN A 125 4.36 -19.20 -1.60
C ASN A 125 5.51 -20.05 -2.20
N ILE A 126 6.76 -19.65 -1.98
CA ILE A 126 7.92 -20.38 -2.53
C ILE A 126 8.00 -21.83 -2.02
N ALA A 127 7.54 -22.10 -0.78
CA ALA A 127 7.53 -23.46 -0.25
C ALA A 127 6.49 -24.34 -0.97
N ASP A 128 5.35 -23.79 -1.35
CA ASP A 128 4.32 -24.48 -2.14
C ASP A 128 4.85 -24.81 -3.53
N VAL A 129 5.53 -23.87 -4.19
CA VAL A 129 6.17 -24.10 -5.50
C VAL A 129 7.25 -25.19 -5.41
N LYS A 130 8.06 -25.20 -4.34
CA LYS A 130 9.06 -26.25 -4.09
C LYS A 130 8.43 -27.63 -3.89
N LYS A 131 7.28 -27.72 -3.23
CA LYS A 131 6.54 -28.99 -3.06
C LYS A 131 5.93 -29.50 -4.36
N ALA A 132 5.55 -28.60 -5.28
CA ALA A 132 5.03 -28.95 -6.59
C ALA A 132 6.12 -29.46 -7.57
N THR A 133 7.40 -29.49 -7.15
CA THR A 133 8.50 -29.96 -7.99
C THR A 133 8.38 -31.47 -8.23
N THR A 134 8.31 -31.87 -9.50
CA THR A 134 8.34 -33.28 -9.87
C THR A 134 9.78 -33.79 -9.91
N THR A 135 10.04 -34.88 -9.22
CA THR A 135 11.31 -35.62 -9.33
C THR A 135 11.10 -36.86 -10.19
N VAL A 136 11.88 -36.99 -11.25
CA VAL A 136 11.89 -38.18 -12.09
C VAL A 136 13.20 -38.93 -11.83
N THR A 137 13.09 -40.16 -11.39
CA THR A 137 14.23 -41.06 -11.18
C THR A 137 14.14 -42.26 -12.10
N ALA A 138 15.28 -42.75 -12.53
CA ALA A 138 15.41 -44.03 -13.27
C ALA A 138 16.13 -45.05 -12.36
N ASN A 139 15.97 -46.33 -12.60
CA ASN A 139 16.67 -47.40 -11.88
C ASN A 139 16.48 -47.41 -10.34
N ASN A 140 15.27 -47.69 -9.87
CA ASN A 140 14.99 -47.86 -8.44
C ASN A 140 15.41 -46.68 -7.56
N GLY A 141 15.38 -45.45 -8.07
CA GLY A 141 15.71 -44.24 -7.33
C GLY A 141 17.13 -43.73 -7.46
N GLU A 142 17.94 -44.36 -8.30
CA GLU A 142 19.25 -43.84 -8.65
C GLU A 142 19.14 -42.54 -9.46
N ALA A 143 20.20 -41.73 -9.44
CA ALA A 143 20.22 -40.46 -10.15
C ALA A 143 19.97 -40.64 -11.66
N ALA A 144 19.33 -39.68 -12.29
CA ALA A 144 18.93 -39.72 -13.70
C ALA A 144 20.06 -39.89 -14.73
N ASN A 145 21.32 -39.91 -14.31
CA ASN A 145 22.52 -40.13 -15.13
C ASN A 145 23.22 -41.46 -14.84
N ALA A 146 22.57 -42.39 -14.12
CA ALA A 146 23.13 -43.71 -13.89
C ALA A 146 23.23 -44.49 -15.23
N THR A 147 24.42 -44.98 -15.55
CA THR A 147 24.75 -45.59 -16.87
C THR A 147 24.30 -47.03 -17.02
N THR A 148 23.54 -47.59 -16.10
CA THR A 148 23.22 -49.02 -16.02
C THR A 148 21.72 -49.34 -16.20
N GLY A 149 20.87 -48.39 -16.65
CA GLY A 149 19.44 -48.59 -16.82
C GLY A 149 18.96 -48.70 -18.27
N ASN A 150 17.79 -49.31 -18.42
CA ASN A 150 17.09 -49.42 -19.71
C ASN A 150 16.38 -48.12 -20.13
N VAL A 151 16.45 -47.06 -19.30
CA VAL A 151 15.79 -45.79 -19.54
C VAL A 151 16.86 -44.68 -19.47
N THR A 152 16.96 -43.90 -20.51
CA THR A 152 17.78 -42.68 -20.53
C THR A 152 16.88 -41.48 -20.30
N LEU A 153 17.23 -40.67 -19.31
CA LEU A 153 16.57 -39.41 -19.05
C LEU A 153 17.49 -38.27 -19.45
N THR A 154 17.04 -37.46 -20.40
CA THR A 154 17.72 -36.19 -20.74
C THR A 154 16.85 -35.03 -20.37
N SER A 155 17.46 -33.93 -19.97
CA SER A 155 16.73 -32.70 -19.65
C SER A 155 17.23 -31.53 -20.47
N THR A 156 16.28 -30.68 -20.90
CA THR A 156 16.55 -29.40 -21.56
C THR A 156 15.75 -28.31 -20.90
N THR A 157 16.20 -27.08 -21.05
CA THR A 157 15.45 -25.92 -20.54
C THR A 157 14.70 -25.27 -21.69
N ALA A 158 13.38 -25.15 -21.55
CA ALA A 158 12.55 -24.43 -22.51
C ALA A 158 12.82 -22.91 -22.46
N ALA A 159 12.34 -22.17 -23.47
CA ALA A 159 12.55 -20.74 -23.59
C ALA A 159 11.91 -19.92 -22.43
N ASP A 160 10.87 -20.43 -21.78
CA ASP A 160 10.18 -19.86 -20.62
C ASP A 160 10.81 -20.28 -19.27
N GLY A 161 11.90 -21.06 -19.29
CA GLY A 161 12.68 -21.47 -18.11
C GLY A 161 12.23 -22.76 -17.43
N HIS A 162 11.15 -23.43 -17.90
CA HIS A 162 10.79 -24.75 -17.34
C HIS A 162 11.70 -25.87 -17.86
N THR A 163 11.83 -26.95 -17.10
CA THR A 163 12.63 -28.11 -17.48
C THR A 163 11.77 -29.11 -18.24
N ILE A 164 12.24 -29.53 -19.43
CA ILE A 164 11.67 -30.61 -20.25
C ILE A 164 12.49 -31.87 -19.99
N TYR A 165 11.85 -32.95 -19.62
CA TYR A 165 12.47 -34.27 -19.51
C TYR A 165 12.08 -35.14 -20.70
N ASP A 166 13.06 -35.68 -21.43
CA ASP A 166 12.89 -36.62 -22.52
C ASP A 166 13.33 -38.01 -22.03
N VAL A 167 12.39 -38.95 -22.03
CA VAL A 167 12.57 -40.32 -21.55
C VAL A 167 12.67 -41.21 -22.77
N LYS A 168 13.79 -41.90 -22.96
CA LYS A 168 14.07 -42.83 -24.05
C LYS A 168 14.37 -44.20 -23.54
#